data_f087c91545abec41250a10d64b60eaa7
#
_entry.id   f087c91545abec41250a10d64b60eaa7
#
_cell.length_a   1.000
_cell.length_b   1.000
_cell.length_c   1.000
_cell.angle_alpha   90.00
_cell.angle_beta   90.00
_cell.angle_gamma   90.00
#
_symmetry.space_group_name_H-M   'P 1'
#
loop_
_entity.id
_entity.type
_entity.pdbx_description
1 polymer ?
#
loop_
_entity_poly.entity_id
_entity_poly.type
_entity_poly.pdbx_seq_one_letter_code
_entity_poly.pdbx_strand_id
1 'polypeptide(L)'
;LFLYFCGEIFIGMTITELQQLYAAHPNMAVMKRLLKDTSVQTIFCGGLYASAASLFSSILVQEGGCPFVFILGDLEEAGYFYHDLTQVLGTETVLFFPSSFRRSIKYGQKDAANEILRTEVLSRLQKGEKGLCIVTYPDALAEKVVSRKELSDKTLKLNVGRSEERR
;
A
#
# COMPACT_ATOMS: atom_id res chain seq x y z
N LEU A 1 -10.01 -35.73 -1.36
CA LEU A 1 -9.32 -35.83 -0.06
C LEU A 1 -8.57 -34.55 0.29
N PHE A 2 -7.96 -33.92 -0.71
CA PHE A 2 -7.19 -32.69 -0.53
C PHE A 2 -8.08 -31.47 -0.21
N LEU A 3 -9.25 -31.38 -0.81
CA LEU A 3 -10.25 -30.32 -0.57
C LEU A 3 -10.90 -30.43 0.81
N TYR A 4 -11.05 -31.65 1.32
CA TYR A 4 -11.62 -31.90 2.66
C TYR A 4 -10.63 -31.48 3.78
N PHE A 5 -9.34 -31.71 3.57
CA PHE A 5 -8.29 -31.29 4.52
C PHE A 5 -8.13 -29.78 4.60
N CYS A 6 -8.30 -29.08 3.49
CA CYS A 6 -8.25 -27.62 3.45
C CYS A 6 -9.46 -26.98 4.14
N GLY A 7 -10.65 -27.61 4.08
CA GLY A 7 -11.85 -27.10 4.73
C GLY A 7 -11.85 -27.17 6.25
N GLU A 8 -11.25 -28.21 6.85
CA GLU A 8 -11.25 -28.37 8.32
C GLU A 8 -10.18 -27.52 9.01
N ILE A 9 -9.07 -27.21 8.35
CA ILE A 9 -8.00 -26.36 8.92
C ILE A 9 -8.40 -24.89 8.94
N PHE A 10 -9.26 -24.43 8.04
CA PHE A 10 -9.65 -23.03 7.92
C PHE A 10 -10.88 -22.61 8.73
N ILE A 11 -11.68 -23.57 9.23
CA ILE A 11 -12.93 -23.28 9.96
C ILE A 11 -12.70 -22.75 11.38
N GLY A 12 -11.62 -22.11 11.67
CA GLY A 12 -11.41 -21.55 13.00
C GLY A 12 -10.27 -20.55 13.14
N MET A 13 -9.45 -20.39 12.10
CA MET A 13 -8.30 -19.46 12.18
C MET A 13 -8.68 -18.09 11.65
N THR A 14 -8.54 -17.08 12.47
CA THR A 14 -8.71 -15.68 12.08
C THR A 14 -7.47 -15.16 11.35
N ILE A 15 -7.62 -14.06 10.59
CA ILE A 15 -6.48 -13.36 9.95
C ILE A 15 -5.44 -12.94 11.00
N THR A 16 -5.90 -12.52 12.17
CA THR A 16 -5.02 -12.14 13.29
C THR A 16 -4.17 -13.30 13.80
N GLU A 17 -4.77 -14.49 13.95
CA GLU A 17 -4.02 -15.69 14.37
C GLU A 17 -2.99 -16.11 13.32
N LEU A 18 -3.36 -16.00 12.02
CA LEU A 18 -2.44 -16.26 10.92
C LEU A 18 -1.28 -15.26 10.92
N GLN A 19 -1.53 -13.97 11.14
CA GLN A 19 -0.49 -12.96 11.31
C GLN A 19 0.45 -13.28 12.49
N GLN A 20 -0.10 -13.76 13.61
CA GLN A 20 0.71 -14.15 14.76
C GLN A 20 1.67 -15.30 14.44
N LEU A 21 1.23 -16.29 13.65
CA LEU A 21 2.10 -17.38 13.21
C LEU A 21 3.25 -16.86 12.34
N TYR A 22 2.98 -15.96 11.39
CA TYR A 22 4.02 -15.32 10.59
C TYR A 22 4.94 -14.44 11.44
N ALA A 23 4.40 -13.70 12.40
CA ALA A 23 5.17 -12.84 13.30
C ALA A 23 6.11 -13.64 14.22
N ALA A 24 5.71 -14.86 14.63
CA ALA A 24 6.49 -15.77 15.44
C ALA A 24 7.60 -16.49 14.66
N HIS A 25 7.60 -16.40 13.31
CA HIS A 25 8.61 -17.08 12.51
C HIS A 25 10.02 -16.50 12.77
N PRO A 26 11.06 -17.35 12.94
CA PRO A 26 12.41 -16.87 13.26
C PRO A 26 12.97 -15.82 12.28
N ASN A 27 12.69 -15.99 10.99
CA ASN A 27 13.14 -15.03 9.97
C ASN A 27 12.48 -13.66 10.09
N MET A 28 11.30 -13.56 10.71
CA MET A 28 10.66 -12.27 10.97
C MET A 28 11.47 -11.44 11.98
N ALA A 29 11.98 -12.06 13.03
CA ALA A 29 12.86 -11.38 14.00
C ALA A 29 14.16 -10.87 13.34
N VAL A 30 14.72 -11.67 12.44
CA VAL A 30 15.91 -11.27 11.66
C VAL A 30 15.56 -10.08 10.76
N MET A 31 14.44 -10.14 10.03
CA MET A 31 13.99 -9.08 9.13
C MET A 31 13.79 -7.75 9.87
N LYS A 32 13.10 -7.77 11.02
CA LYS A 32 12.88 -6.60 11.87
C LYS A 32 14.18 -5.94 12.33
N ARG A 33 15.20 -6.74 12.63
CA ARG A 33 16.53 -6.26 12.97
C ARG A 33 17.23 -5.61 11.77
N LEU A 34 17.17 -6.28 10.59
CA LEU A 34 17.80 -5.77 9.37
C LEU A 34 17.17 -4.47 8.88
N LEU A 35 15.87 -4.29 9.03
CA LEU A 35 15.17 -3.05 8.68
C LEU A 35 15.60 -1.85 9.54
N LYS A 36 16.09 -2.09 10.74
CA LYS A 36 16.62 -1.03 11.64
C LYS A 36 18.10 -0.73 11.41
N ASP A 37 18.78 -1.59 10.68
CA ASP A 37 20.21 -1.44 10.38
C ASP A 37 20.40 -0.58 9.13
N THR A 38 20.84 0.66 9.32
CA THR A 38 21.05 1.62 8.22
C THR A 38 22.19 1.24 7.28
N SER A 39 23.04 0.28 7.64
CA SER A 39 24.08 -0.24 6.76
C SER A 39 23.54 -1.23 5.71
N VAL A 40 22.37 -1.82 5.97
CA VAL A 40 21.72 -2.78 5.07
C VAL A 40 20.86 -2.01 4.07
N GLN A 41 21.24 -2.07 2.80
CA GLN A 41 20.51 -1.40 1.71
C GLN A 41 19.57 -2.32 0.94
N THR A 42 19.83 -3.63 0.94
CA THR A 42 19.07 -4.60 0.16
C THR A 42 18.89 -5.89 0.94
N ILE A 43 17.67 -6.39 0.97
CA ILE A 43 17.32 -7.67 1.59
C ILE A 43 16.55 -8.48 0.55
N PHE A 44 16.99 -9.72 0.30
CA PHE A 44 16.27 -10.65 -0.56
C PHE A 44 15.41 -11.58 0.29
N CYS A 45 14.10 -11.62 -0.01
CA CYS A 45 13.14 -12.52 0.62
C CYS A 45 12.66 -13.55 -0.40
N GLY A 46 12.99 -14.81 -0.21
CA GLY A 46 12.53 -15.92 -1.06
C GLY A 46 11.37 -16.68 -0.42
N GLY A 47 10.59 -17.39 -1.25
CA GLY A 47 9.52 -18.28 -0.79
C GLY A 47 8.21 -17.63 -0.40
N LEU A 48 8.03 -16.33 -0.68
CA LEU A 48 6.76 -15.62 -0.47
C LEU A 48 5.89 -15.72 -1.73
N TYR A 49 4.93 -16.63 -1.72
CA TYR A 49 4.02 -16.84 -2.84
C TYR A 49 2.61 -16.35 -2.51
N ALA A 50 1.93 -15.78 -3.49
CA ALA A 50 0.56 -15.29 -3.38
C ALA A 50 0.36 -14.41 -2.12
N SER A 51 -0.73 -14.60 -1.37
CA SER A 51 -1.04 -13.81 -0.17
C SER A 51 -0.04 -13.98 1.00
N ALA A 52 0.93 -14.90 0.90
CA ALA A 52 2.02 -14.98 1.88
C ALA A 52 2.87 -13.69 1.88
N ALA A 53 3.05 -13.07 0.71
CA ALA A 53 3.76 -11.79 0.58
C ALA A 53 3.01 -10.66 1.28
N SER A 54 1.68 -10.59 1.12
CA SER A 54 0.82 -9.58 1.74
C SER A 54 0.80 -9.73 3.26
N LEU A 55 0.65 -10.96 3.78
CA LEU A 55 0.68 -11.25 5.22
C LEU A 55 2.04 -10.90 5.84
N PHE A 56 3.14 -11.31 5.20
CA PHE A 56 4.48 -10.98 5.66
C PHE A 56 4.70 -9.46 5.69
N SER A 57 4.31 -8.76 4.62
CA SER A 57 4.44 -7.32 4.50
C SER A 57 3.60 -6.56 5.52
N SER A 58 2.39 -7.05 5.85
CA SER A 58 1.51 -6.42 6.82
C SER A 58 2.15 -6.32 8.21
N ILE A 59 2.91 -7.34 8.62
CA ILE A 59 3.61 -7.35 9.90
C ILE A 59 4.74 -6.30 9.92
N LEU A 60 5.45 -6.15 8.79
CA LEU A 60 6.51 -5.15 8.69
C LEU A 60 5.96 -3.73 8.74
N VAL A 61 4.83 -3.48 8.07
CA VAL A 61 4.15 -2.18 8.09
C VAL A 61 3.68 -1.81 9.48
N GLN A 62 3.09 -2.75 10.23
CA GLN A 62 2.62 -2.50 11.61
C GLN A 62 3.74 -2.12 12.57
N GLU A 63 4.95 -2.63 12.37
CA GLU A 63 6.10 -2.32 13.22
C GLU A 63 6.95 -1.15 12.74
N GLY A 64 6.74 -0.74 11.48
CA GLY A 64 7.54 0.28 10.84
C GLY A 64 7.14 1.70 11.23
N GLY A 65 8.12 2.52 11.62
CA GLY A 65 7.94 3.96 11.83
C GLY A 65 8.07 4.80 10.55
N CYS A 66 8.30 4.17 9.39
CA CYS A 66 8.48 4.82 8.09
C CYS A 66 7.41 4.36 7.09
N PRO A 67 7.14 5.13 6.04
CA PRO A 67 6.28 4.69 4.94
C PRO A 67 6.91 3.51 4.19
N PHE A 68 6.08 2.55 3.78
CA PHE A 68 6.46 1.44 2.90
C PHE A 68 5.91 1.69 1.50
N VAL A 69 6.71 1.40 0.48
CA VAL A 69 6.27 1.43 -0.92
C VAL A 69 6.47 0.05 -1.52
N PHE A 70 5.39 -0.58 -1.95
CA PHE A 70 5.39 -1.87 -2.61
C PHE A 70 5.20 -1.66 -4.11
N ILE A 71 6.19 -2.12 -4.89
CA ILE A 71 6.18 -2.01 -6.34
C ILE A 71 6.00 -3.41 -6.91
N LEU A 72 4.81 -3.70 -7.43
CA LEU A 72 4.44 -4.99 -8.02
C LEU A 72 4.73 -4.97 -9.53
N GLY A 73 4.66 -6.12 -10.18
CA GLY A 73 5.01 -6.26 -11.59
C GLY A 73 4.08 -5.48 -12.53
N ASP A 74 2.78 -5.46 -12.24
CA ASP A 74 1.78 -4.77 -13.05
C ASP A 74 0.56 -4.32 -12.21
N LEU A 75 -0.43 -3.75 -12.90
CA LEU A 75 -1.69 -3.28 -12.29
C LEU A 75 -2.47 -4.41 -11.61
N GLU A 76 -2.49 -5.61 -12.20
CA GLU A 76 -3.29 -6.73 -11.70
C GLU A 76 -2.68 -7.27 -10.40
N GLU A 77 -1.38 -7.54 -10.39
CA GLU A 77 -0.66 -7.93 -9.16
C GLU A 77 -0.79 -6.87 -8.07
N ALA A 78 -0.62 -5.59 -8.43
CA ALA A 78 -0.75 -4.48 -7.49
C ALA A 78 -2.17 -4.40 -6.91
N GLY A 79 -3.20 -4.66 -7.73
CA GLY A 79 -4.59 -4.69 -7.30
C GLY A 79 -4.87 -5.79 -6.29
N TYR A 80 -4.41 -7.02 -6.54
CA TYR A 80 -4.56 -8.14 -5.60
C TYR A 80 -3.80 -7.88 -4.30
N PHE A 81 -2.57 -7.44 -4.39
CA PHE A 81 -1.74 -7.15 -3.21
C PHE A 81 -2.35 -6.01 -2.36
N TYR A 82 -2.85 -4.95 -3.00
CA TYR A 82 -3.56 -3.86 -2.34
C TYR A 82 -4.81 -4.36 -1.62
N HIS A 83 -5.61 -5.19 -2.30
CA HIS A 83 -6.82 -5.77 -1.70
C HIS A 83 -6.48 -6.60 -0.46
N ASP A 84 -5.53 -7.51 -0.56
CA ASP A 84 -5.09 -8.33 0.57
C ASP A 84 -4.62 -7.47 1.75
N LEU A 85 -3.76 -6.48 1.49
CA LEU A 85 -3.26 -5.60 2.54
C LEU A 85 -4.38 -4.78 3.19
N THR A 86 -5.36 -4.30 2.43
CA THR A 86 -6.50 -3.55 2.99
C THR A 86 -7.38 -4.40 3.89
N GLN A 87 -7.53 -5.70 3.60
CA GLN A 87 -8.25 -6.63 4.48
C GLN A 87 -7.54 -6.82 5.83
N VAL A 88 -6.22 -6.69 5.85
CA VAL A 88 -5.39 -6.97 7.02
C VAL A 88 -5.08 -5.70 7.83
N LEU A 89 -4.78 -4.59 7.17
CA LEU A 89 -4.32 -3.33 7.77
C LEU A 89 -5.38 -2.23 7.81
N GLY A 90 -6.48 -2.42 7.08
CA GLY A 90 -7.51 -1.40 6.89
C GLY A 90 -7.19 -0.40 5.77
N THR A 91 -8.25 0.22 5.26
CA THR A 91 -8.19 1.17 4.13
C THR A 91 -7.49 2.48 4.47
N GLU A 92 -7.46 2.85 5.74
CA GLU A 92 -6.81 4.09 6.19
C GLU A 92 -5.27 4.03 6.13
N THR A 93 -4.71 2.83 6.26
CA THR A 93 -3.25 2.62 6.28
C THR A 93 -2.71 2.36 4.89
N VAL A 94 -3.47 1.64 4.05
CA VAL A 94 -3.04 1.18 2.74
C VAL A 94 -3.59 2.07 1.64
N LEU A 95 -2.70 2.62 0.83
CA LEU A 95 -3.02 3.52 -0.27
C LEU A 95 -2.63 2.90 -1.60
N PHE A 96 -3.44 3.11 -2.62
CA PHE A 96 -3.15 2.69 -3.97
C PHE A 96 -2.68 3.87 -4.82
N PHE A 97 -1.55 3.72 -5.50
CA PHE A 97 -1.02 4.73 -6.41
C PHE A 97 -1.04 4.19 -7.84
N PRO A 98 -2.18 4.32 -8.56
CA PRO A 98 -2.36 3.80 -9.91
C PRO A 98 -1.78 4.73 -10.97
N SER A 99 -1.69 4.23 -12.23
CA SER A 99 -1.55 5.07 -13.41
C SER A 99 -2.78 5.97 -13.59
N SER A 100 -2.58 7.22 -13.98
CA SER A 100 -3.68 8.14 -14.30
C SER A 100 -4.41 7.77 -15.60
N PHE A 101 -3.85 6.88 -16.40
CA PHE A 101 -4.42 6.47 -17.69
C PHE A 101 -5.07 5.08 -17.61
N ARG A 102 -6.27 4.95 -18.17
CA ARG A 102 -6.90 3.64 -18.41
C ARG A 102 -6.39 3.05 -19.73
N ARG A 103 -5.88 1.81 -19.68
CA ARG A 103 -5.45 1.09 -20.91
C ARG A 103 -6.59 0.85 -21.92
N SER A 104 -7.85 0.88 -21.48
CA SER A 104 -9.03 0.54 -22.31
C SER A 104 -9.76 1.73 -22.95
N ILE A 105 -9.41 2.96 -22.63
CA ILE A 105 -10.06 4.16 -23.14
C ILE A 105 -9.04 4.94 -23.98
N LYS A 106 -9.48 5.43 -25.15
CA LYS A 106 -8.67 6.20 -26.12
C LYS A 106 -7.43 6.86 -25.52
N TYR A 107 -6.28 6.58 -26.14
CA TYR A 107 -4.98 7.15 -25.76
C TYR A 107 -5.12 8.63 -25.35
N GLY A 108 -4.72 8.94 -24.11
CA GLY A 108 -4.67 10.31 -23.60
C GLY A 108 -5.82 10.75 -22.68
N GLN A 109 -6.83 9.93 -22.45
CA GLN A 109 -7.86 10.25 -21.45
C GLN A 109 -7.42 9.80 -20.05
N LYS A 110 -7.32 10.76 -19.15
CA LYS A 110 -7.04 10.50 -17.73
C LYS A 110 -8.30 10.00 -17.02
N ASP A 111 -8.12 9.09 -16.09
CA ASP A 111 -9.17 8.63 -15.20
C ASP A 111 -9.20 9.50 -13.94
N ALA A 112 -10.29 10.25 -13.76
CA ALA A 112 -10.45 11.15 -12.63
C ALA A 112 -10.38 10.40 -11.27
N ALA A 113 -10.86 9.16 -11.20
CA ALA A 113 -10.77 8.36 -9.98
C ALA A 113 -9.31 8.03 -9.64
N ASN A 114 -8.52 7.65 -10.63
CA ASN A 114 -7.10 7.38 -10.44
C ASN A 114 -6.32 8.66 -10.07
N GLU A 115 -6.66 9.81 -10.63
CA GLU A 115 -6.04 11.09 -10.25
C GLU A 115 -6.34 11.46 -8.79
N ILE A 116 -7.55 11.17 -8.29
CA ILE A 116 -7.90 11.37 -6.87
C ILE A 116 -7.01 10.49 -5.99
N LEU A 117 -6.90 9.19 -6.27
CA LEU A 117 -6.04 8.28 -5.51
C LEU A 117 -4.57 8.74 -5.50
N ARG A 118 -4.04 9.15 -6.64
CA ARG A 118 -2.67 9.70 -6.75
C ARG A 118 -2.49 10.95 -5.89
N THR A 119 -3.47 11.87 -5.95
CA THR A 119 -3.43 13.12 -5.19
C THR A 119 -3.50 12.86 -3.68
N GLU A 120 -4.30 11.91 -3.25
CA GLU A 120 -4.38 11.50 -1.85
C GLU A 120 -3.03 10.99 -1.34
N VAL A 121 -2.39 10.06 -2.05
CA VAL A 121 -1.05 9.56 -1.68
C VAL A 121 -0.05 10.70 -1.55
N LEU A 122 0.04 11.59 -2.55
CA LEU A 122 0.96 12.71 -2.54
C LEU A 122 0.69 13.69 -1.39
N SER A 123 -0.59 13.96 -1.11
CA SER A 123 -1.00 14.84 0.00
C SER A 123 -0.61 14.27 1.36
N ARG A 124 -0.84 12.97 1.59
CA ARG A 124 -0.52 12.30 2.85
C ARG A 124 0.99 12.19 3.07
N LEU A 125 1.76 11.90 2.01
CA LEU A 125 3.22 11.94 2.05
C LEU A 125 3.75 13.35 2.37
N GLN A 126 3.14 14.39 1.80
CA GLN A 126 3.52 15.78 2.05
C GLN A 126 3.28 16.19 3.50
N LYS A 127 2.22 15.68 4.13
CA LYS A 127 1.94 15.90 5.56
C LYS A 127 2.90 15.16 6.48
N GLY A 128 3.72 14.25 5.95
CA GLY A 128 4.65 13.44 6.73
C GLY A 128 3.96 12.39 7.61
N GLU A 129 2.81 11.89 7.19
CA GLU A 129 2.10 10.83 7.89
C GLU A 129 2.97 9.59 7.99
N LYS A 130 3.03 8.99 9.19
CA LYS A 130 3.83 7.78 9.46
C LYS A 130 2.99 6.53 9.24
N GLY A 131 3.68 5.41 9.00
CA GLY A 131 3.03 4.10 8.89
C GLY A 131 2.20 3.90 7.62
N LEU A 132 2.36 4.77 6.61
CA LEU A 132 1.68 4.62 5.33
C LEU A 132 2.23 3.43 4.55
N CYS A 133 1.33 2.69 3.94
CA CYS A 133 1.63 1.61 3.01
C CYS A 133 1.11 1.99 1.62
N ILE A 134 2.02 2.16 0.67
CA ILE A 134 1.69 2.59 -0.69
C ILE A 134 1.94 1.41 -1.63
N VAL A 135 0.92 1.00 -2.37
CA VAL A 135 1.00 -0.06 -3.38
C VAL A 135 0.94 0.56 -4.77
N THR A 136 1.87 0.18 -5.63
CA THR A 136 2.01 0.74 -6.98
C THR A 136 2.68 -0.25 -7.94
N TYR A 137 2.89 0.17 -9.18
CA TYR A 137 3.53 -0.61 -10.24
C TYR A 137 4.30 0.32 -11.20
N PRO A 138 5.20 -0.23 -12.07
CA PRO A 138 6.12 0.59 -12.86
C PRO A 138 5.46 1.63 -13.75
N ASP A 139 4.35 1.30 -14.45
CA ASP A 139 3.64 2.24 -15.32
C ASP A 139 3.16 3.48 -14.56
N ALA A 140 2.67 3.29 -13.32
CA ALA A 140 2.22 4.39 -12.47
C ALA A 140 3.36 5.30 -12.01
N LEU A 141 4.55 4.72 -11.76
CA LEU A 141 5.73 5.46 -11.35
C LEU A 141 6.40 6.21 -12.52
N ALA A 142 6.24 5.72 -13.75
CA ALA A 142 6.79 6.37 -14.94
C ALA A 142 6.09 7.70 -15.29
N GLU A 143 4.90 7.94 -14.73
CA GLU A 143 4.15 9.15 -14.98
C GLU A 143 4.64 10.33 -14.14
N LYS A 144 4.65 11.51 -14.75
CA LYS A 144 4.94 12.76 -14.06
C LYS A 144 3.90 13.04 -12.98
N VAL A 145 4.35 13.50 -11.85
CA VAL A 145 3.52 13.98 -10.73
C VAL A 145 3.70 15.48 -10.55
N VAL A 146 2.69 16.11 -9.96
CA VAL A 146 2.79 17.53 -9.58
C VAL A 146 3.89 17.73 -8.54
N SER A 147 4.61 18.84 -8.64
CA SER A 147 5.63 19.17 -7.65
C SER A 147 4.99 19.45 -6.28
N ARG A 148 5.78 19.30 -5.21
CA ARG A 148 5.31 19.59 -3.84
C ARG A 148 4.75 21.02 -3.72
N LYS A 149 5.36 21.98 -4.40
CA LYS A 149 4.93 23.39 -4.41
C LYS A 149 3.58 23.55 -5.10
N GLU A 150 3.42 23.00 -6.29
CA GLU A 150 2.16 23.05 -7.03
C GLU A 150 1.01 22.35 -6.30
N LEU A 151 1.28 21.24 -5.62
CA LEU A 151 0.29 20.54 -4.80
C LEU A 151 -0.16 21.43 -3.64
N SER A 152 0.76 22.11 -2.96
CA SER A 152 0.44 23.04 -1.87
C SER A 152 -0.37 24.23 -2.35
N ASP A 153 0.02 24.84 -3.47
CA ASP A 153 -0.61 26.05 -4.01
C ASP A 153 -2.03 25.80 -4.55
N LYS A 154 -2.27 24.56 -5.04
CA LYS A 154 -3.58 24.16 -5.61
C LYS A 154 -4.49 23.45 -4.62
N THR A 155 -4.02 23.18 -3.39
CA THR A 155 -4.84 22.50 -2.37
C THR A 155 -5.71 23.50 -1.62
N LEU A 156 -7.03 23.45 -1.84
CA LEU A 156 -8.01 24.22 -1.08
C LEU A 156 -8.30 23.52 0.25
N LYS A 157 -8.04 24.19 1.36
CA LYS A 157 -8.42 23.73 2.71
C LYS A 157 -9.83 24.24 3.03
N LEU A 158 -10.82 23.36 2.95
CA LEU A 158 -12.19 23.67 3.37
C LEU A 158 -12.33 23.34 4.86
N ASN A 159 -12.64 24.35 5.68
CA ASN A 159 -13.02 24.15 7.08
C ASN A 159 -14.54 24.09 7.18
N VAL A 160 -15.07 23.01 7.76
CA VAL A 160 -16.50 22.88 8.05
C VAL A 160 -16.90 23.99 9.04
N GLY A 161 -17.84 24.86 8.63
CA GLY A 161 -18.37 25.93 9.48
C GLY A 161 -18.00 27.37 9.07
N ARG A 162 -17.21 27.59 8.02
CA ARG A 162 -17.08 28.93 7.41
C ARG A 162 -17.82 28.97 6.08
N SER A 163 -18.92 29.70 6.02
CA SER A 163 -19.49 30.17 4.76
C SER A 163 -18.48 31.10 4.10
N GLU A 164 -17.93 30.72 2.96
CA GLU A 164 -17.15 31.66 2.13
C GLU A 164 -18.12 32.66 1.53
N GLU A 165 -18.16 33.89 2.07
CA GLU A 165 -18.67 35.03 1.34
C GLU A 165 -17.75 35.27 0.13
N ARG A 166 -18.30 35.01 -1.04
CA ARG A 166 -17.66 35.39 -2.32
C ARG A 166 -17.54 36.92 -2.38
N ARG A 167 -16.33 37.38 -2.49
CA ARG A 167 -16.02 38.70 -3.06
C ARG A 167 -15.52 38.54 -4.47
#